data_47947ded40012043f5258e9623122d1b
#
_entry.id   47947ded40012043f5258e9623122d1b
#
_cell.length_a   1.000
_cell.length_b   1.000
_cell.length_c   1.000
_cell.angle_alpha   90.00
_cell.angle_beta   90.00
_cell.angle_gamma   90.00
#
_symmetry.space_group_name_H-M   'P 1'
#
loop_
_entity.id
_entity.type
_entity.pdbx_description
1 polymer ?
#
loop_
_entity_poly.entity_id
_entity_poly.type
_entity_poly.pdbx_seq_one_letter_code
_entity_poly.pdbx_strand_id
1 'polypeptide(L)'
;MKNKLQNYFPMIRTQGEVLSELRENTKLWKTFCEWEGKYQQEYLDICTGVKGVKLLYDTYFKAIMNPDTRPERLNDFLSEILGKKVKILKVLTNESAQIAAESSLLIMDIVVQFEDGSIANVEVQKIGYLFPGQRSACYSSDLLLRQYKRVRAELGQGFTYRKIQKVYTIVLFEKSNSDFSNFSKEIYIHHFEQKSDTGVEMNLLQEYTFICLDIFGDIIQNEDRKIENRLEEWLVFLKEDDPDMIIKLLEQNSEFRDIYEEIYNICRNSERMMGMFSKELEILDRNTVKLMIDELDEALGEEREKVKAIKQERETLKAEMQEAKAEKESLEAEMEAERKRAEEAEKELIRLRAELEKLRK
;
A
#
# COMPACT_ATOMS: atom_id res chain seq x y z
N MET A 1 34.28 1.11 24.42
CA MET A 1 34.24 2.51 23.88
C MET A 1 32.79 2.88 23.71
N LYS A 2 32.33 4.07 24.10
CA LYS A 2 30.95 4.50 23.85
C LYS A 2 30.77 4.73 22.35
N ASN A 3 29.60 4.34 21.79
CA ASN A 3 29.26 4.66 20.40
C ASN A 3 28.82 6.12 20.26
N LYS A 4 28.56 6.55 19.02
CA LYS A 4 28.23 7.96 18.73
C LYS A 4 26.99 8.45 19.47
N LEU A 5 25.90 7.68 19.45
CA LEU A 5 24.64 8.06 20.12
C LEU A 5 24.74 8.03 21.63
N GLN A 6 25.54 7.13 22.23
CA GLN A 6 25.82 7.14 23.68
C GLN A 6 26.55 8.40 24.14
N ASN A 7 27.28 9.06 23.26
CA ASN A 7 27.93 10.34 23.57
C ASN A 7 26.89 11.50 23.62
N TYR A 8 25.87 11.45 22.77
CA TYR A 8 24.79 12.43 22.72
C TYR A 8 23.73 12.17 23.80
N PHE A 9 23.45 10.89 24.10
CA PHE A 9 22.41 10.43 25.01
C PHE A 9 23.00 9.50 26.08
N PRO A 10 23.45 10.04 27.20
CA PRO A 10 24.12 9.28 28.26
C PRO A 10 23.25 8.18 28.90
N MET A 11 21.91 8.24 28.71
CA MET A 11 20.98 7.22 29.22
C MET A 11 21.01 5.92 28.41
N ILE A 12 21.63 5.89 27.25
CA ILE A 12 21.75 4.69 26.41
C ILE A 12 22.69 3.69 27.11
N ARG A 13 22.22 2.47 27.30
CA ARG A 13 22.92 1.38 28.01
C ARG A 13 23.95 0.70 27.13
N THR A 14 24.90 0.04 27.76
CA THR A 14 25.79 -0.91 27.10
C THR A 14 25.10 -2.25 26.85
N GLN A 15 25.60 -3.04 25.92
CA GLN A 15 25.05 -4.36 25.63
C GLN A 15 25.11 -5.28 26.85
N GLY A 16 26.18 -5.19 27.66
CA GLY A 16 26.32 -5.98 28.89
C GLY A 16 25.22 -5.64 29.92
N GLU A 17 24.89 -4.36 30.09
CA GLU A 17 23.80 -3.93 30.99
C GLU A 17 22.44 -4.41 30.49
N VAL A 18 22.14 -4.30 29.18
CA VAL A 18 20.89 -4.80 28.60
C VAL A 18 20.76 -6.30 28.81
N LEU A 19 21.80 -7.08 28.46
CA LEU A 19 21.76 -8.54 28.59
C LEU A 19 21.68 -8.99 30.06
N SER A 20 22.35 -8.28 31.00
CA SER A 20 22.26 -8.58 32.44
C SER A 20 20.82 -8.41 32.93
N GLU A 21 20.19 -7.28 32.62
CA GLU A 21 18.80 -7.00 33.03
C GLU A 21 17.81 -8.01 32.42
N LEU A 22 17.99 -8.39 31.15
CA LEU A 22 17.15 -9.41 30.53
C LEU A 22 17.27 -10.77 31.23
N ARG A 23 18.48 -11.16 31.64
CA ARG A 23 18.73 -12.44 32.34
C ARG A 23 18.15 -12.47 33.76
N GLU A 24 18.07 -11.33 34.44
CA GLU A 24 17.45 -11.21 35.75
C GLU A 24 15.93 -11.42 35.70
N ASN A 25 15.30 -11.17 34.55
CA ASN A 25 13.87 -11.41 34.33
C ASN A 25 13.66 -12.62 33.43
N THR A 26 13.33 -13.77 34.03
CA THR A 26 13.16 -15.05 33.32
C THR A 26 12.19 -14.97 32.14
N LYS A 27 11.11 -14.19 32.25
CA LYS A 27 10.12 -14.01 31.18
C LYS A 27 10.71 -13.25 30.00
N LEU A 28 11.39 -12.14 30.27
CA LEU A 28 12.02 -11.33 29.22
C LEU A 28 13.15 -12.11 28.53
N TRP A 29 13.97 -12.82 29.33
CA TRP A 29 15.03 -13.65 28.77
C TRP A 29 14.51 -14.77 27.87
N LYS A 30 13.43 -15.43 28.29
CA LYS A 30 12.79 -16.48 27.45
C LYS A 30 12.32 -15.89 26.14
N THR A 31 11.55 -14.79 26.18
CA THR A 31 11.06 -14.10 24.96
C THR A 31 12.21 -13.69 24.04
N PHE A 32 13.29 -13.12 24.59
CA PHE A 32 14.47 -12.74 23.82
C PHE A 32 15.13 -13.95 23.12
N CYS A 33 15.23 -15.09 23.82
CA CYS A 33 15.83 -16.32 23.26
C CYS A 33 14.93 -17.00 22.20
N GLU A 34 13.62 -16.73 22.20
CA GLU A 34 12.68 -17.25 21.20
C GLU A 34 12.78 -16.51 19.87
N TRP A 35 13.33 -15.31 19.83
CA TRP A 35 13.52 -14.55 18.62
C TRP A 35 14.64 -15.11 17.75
N GLU A 36 14.51 -14.99 16.42
CA GLU A 36 15.61 -15.24 15.50
C GLU A 36 16.82 -14.33 15.80
N GLY A 37 18.02 -14.80 15.55
CA GLY A 37 19.24 -14.06 15.84
C GLY A 37 19.31 -12.65 15.25
N LYS A 38 18.69 -12.44 14.06
CA LYS A 38 18.61 -11.12 13.44
C LYS A 38 17.78 -10.12 14.27
N TYR A 39 16.69 -10.56 14.88
CA TYR A 39 15.83 -9.73 15.73
C TYR A 39 16.43 -9.50 17.11
N GLN A 40 17.14 -10.51 17.65
CA GLN A 40 17.92 -10.32 18.88
C GLN A 40 18.97 -9.22 18.69
N GLN A 41 19.69 -9.25 17.56
CA GLN A 41 20.72 -8.26 17.25
C GLN A 41 20.08 -6.87 17.02
N GLU A 42 18.99 -6.79 16.28
CA GLU A 42 18.27 -5.54 16.05
C GLU A 42 17.80 -4.91 17.36
N TYR A 43 17.21 -5.70 18.25
CA TYR A 43 16.82 -5.22 19.58
C TYR A 43 17.99 -4.66 20.38
N LEU A 44 19.13 -5.37 20.36
CA LEU A 44 20.35 -4.93 21.04
C LEU A 44 20.91 -3.66 20.40
N ASP A 45 20.96 -3.58 19.09
CA ASP A 45 21.47 -2.42 18.36
C ASP A 45 20.66 -1.16 18.71
N ILE A 46 19.33 -1.27 18.78
CA ILE A 46 18.45 -0.18 19.19
C ILE A 46 18.67 0.20 20.66
N CYS A 47 18.65 -0.76 21.58
CA CYS A 47 18.80 -0.51 23.01
C CYS A 47 20.15 0.08 23.40
N THR A 48 21.17 -0.17 22.59
CA THR A 48 22.56 0.29 22.83
C THR A 48 22.94 1.49 21.99
N GLY A 49 22.07 1.96 21.09
CA GLY A 49 22.34 3.09 20.21
C GLY A 49 23.40 2.81 19.13
N VAL A 50 23.65 1.55 18.82
CA VAL A 50 24.44 1.15 17.62
C VAL A 50 23.66 1.56 16.37
N LYS A 51 22.33 1.45 16.45
CA LYS A 51 21.37 2.02 15.51
C LYS A 51 20.34 2.86 16.24
N GLY A 52 19.72 3.76 15.51
CA GLY A 52 18.52 4.48 15.96
C GLY A 52 17.30 3.56 16.07
N VAL A 53 16.25 4.07 16.67
CA VAL A 53 14.96 3.39 16.74
C VAL A 53 14.26 3.53 15.38
N LYS A 54 13.76 2.45 14.83
CA LYS A 54 12.94 2.47 13.60
C LYS A 54 11.55 3.03 13.90
N LEU A 55 11.40 4.33 13.74
CA LEU A 55 10.17 5.04 14.10
C LEU A 55 8.98 4.71 13.19
N LEU A 56 9.21 4.13 12.02
CA LEU A 56 8.15 3.61 11.16
C LEU A 56 7.55 2.28 11.65
N TYR A 57 8.08 1.70 12.72
CA TYR A 57 7.41 0.60 13.39
C TYR A 57 6.12 1.11 14.05
N ASP A 58 4.99 0.42 13.77
CA ASP A 58 3.65 0.85 14.20
C ASP A 58 3.59 1.19 15.69
N THR A 59 4.21 0.35 16.52
CA THR A 59 4.24 0.54 17.97
C THR A 59 5.03 1.78 18.39
N TYR A 60 6.15 2.07 17.72
CA TYR A 60 6.98 3.26 18.02
C TYR A 60 6.36 4.52 17.42
N PHE A 61 5.90 4.47 16.18
CA PHE A 61 5.21 5.58 15.55
C PHE A 61 4.03 6.07 16.40
N LYS A 62 3.14 5.16 16.80
CA LYS A 62 2.00 5.47 17.65
C LYS A 62 2.39 5.97 19.05
N ALA A 63 3.50 5.49 19.60
CA ALA A 63 3.96 5.95 20.91
C ALA A 63 4.54 7.37 20.88
N ILE A 64 5.32 7.70 19.85
CA ILE A 64 6.06 8.97 19.74
C ILE A 64 5.22 10.07 19.09
N MET A 65 4.40 9.73 18.09
CA MET A 65 3.51 10.65 17.39
C MET A 65 2.09 10.68 17.98
N ASN A 66 1.92 10.20 19.21
CA ASN A 66 0.63 10.13 19.89
C ASN A 66 0.02 11.51 20.09
N PRO A 67 -1.09 11.85 19.42
CA PRO A 67 -1.69 13.17 19.52
C PRO A 67 -2.44 13.44 20.83
N ASP A 68 -2.73 12.42 21.64
CA ASP A 68 -3.33 12.59 22.96
C ASP A 68 -2.31 13.08 24.00
N THR A 69 -1.03 12.74 23.81
CA THR A 69 0.03 13.08 24.77
C THR A 69 0.95 14.19 24.25
N ARG A 70 1.19 14.25 22.95
CA ARG A 70 2.09 15.18 22.27
C ARG A 70 1.48 15.70 20.96
N PRO A 71 0.32 16.38 21.01
CA PRO A 71 -0.38 16.87 19.82
C PRO A 71 0.48 17.80 18.96
N GLU A 72 1.42 18.53 19.57
CA GLU A 72 2.31 19.47 18.89
C GLU A 72 3.15 18.80 17.80
N ARG A 73 3.61 17.56 17.99
CA ARG A 73 4.44 16.84 17.02
C ARG A 73 3.67 16.54 15.75
N LEU A 74 2.48 15.96 15.91
CA LEU A 74 1.64 15.60 14.77
C LEU A 74 1.02 16.85 14.12
N ASN A 75 0.71 17.90 14.88
CA ASN A 75 0.29 19.20 14.34
C ASN A 75 1.35 19.80 13.42
N ASP A 76 2.61 19.81 13.87
CA ASP A 76 3.72 20.36 13.10
C ASP A 76 3.94 19.53 11.83
N PHE A 77 4.09 18.23 11.96
CA PHE A 77 4.26 17.32 10.82
C PHE A 77 3.14 17.43 9.78
N LEU A 78 1.87 17.43 10.22
CA LEU A 78 0.74 17.55 9.31
C LEU A 78 0.61 18.95 8.70
N SER A 79 1.02 19.98 9.42
CA SER A 79 1.05 21.35 8.87
C SER A 79 2.04 21.46 7.71
N GLU A 80 3.21 20.84 7.84
CA GLU A 80 4.22 20.80 6.79
C GLU A 80 3.74 20.01 5.55
N ILE A 81 3.13 18.86 5.74
CA ILE A 81 2.59 18.04 4.64
C ILE A 81 1.47 18.78 3.88
N LEU A 82 0.57 19.41 4.63
CA LEU A 82 -0.63 20.04 4.06
C LEU A 82 -0.37 21.48 3.59
N GLY A 83 0.83 22.03 3.82
CA GLY A 83 1.19 23.40 3.46
C GLY A 83 0.31 24.47 4.13
N LYS A 84 -0.32 24.13 5.25
CA LYS A 84 -1.18 25.02 6.05
C LYS A 84 -1.10 24.67 7.52
N LYS A 85 -1.18 25.67 8.39
CA LYS A 85 -1.23 25.44 9.84
C LYS A 85 -2.50 24.67 10.21
N VAL A 86 -2.34 23.51 10.81
CA VAL A 86 -3.43 22.70 11.34
C VAL A 86 -3.27 22.50 12.85
N LYS A 87 -4.39 22.27 13.52
CA LYS A 87 -4.41 21.96 14.95
C LYS A 87 -5.41 20.85 15.20
N ILE A 88 -4.94 19.77 15.80
CA ILE A 88 -5.74 18.61 16.14
C ILE A 88 -6.72 18.99 17.26
N LEU A 89 -8.00 18.75 17.01
CA LEU A 89 -9.07 18.91 17.99
C LEU A 89 -9.22 17.62 18.81
N LYS A 90 -9.20 16.48 18.15
CA LYS A 90 -9.36 15.17 18.80
C LYS A 90 -8.84 14.04 17.93
N VAL A 91 -8.44 12.95 18.58
CA VAL A 91 -8.19 11.65 17.93
C VAL A 91 -9.53 10.96 17.68
N LEU A 92 -9.70 10.39 16.52
CA LEU A 92 -10.87 9.58 16.21
C LEU A 92 -10.53 8.11 16.43
N THR A 93 -11.48 7.37 17.02
CA THR A 93 -11.32 5.92 17.20
C THR A 93 -11.23 5.22 15.87
N ASN A 94 -10.31 4.28 15.76
CA ASN A 94 -10.15 3.38 14.60
C ASN A 94 -11.25 2.30 14.59
N GLU A 95 -12.49 2.64 14.89
CA GLU A 95 -13.61 1.72 14.72
C GLU A 95 -13.79 1.48 13.23
N SER A 96 -13.08 0.48 12.72
CA SER A 96 -13.35 -0.05 11.40
C SER A 96 -14.79 -0.53 11.39
N ALA A 97 -15.64 0.10 10.60
CA ALA A 97 -16.91 -0.52 10.25
C ALA A 97 -16.54 -1.88 9.62
N GLN A 98 -17.03 -2.96 10.22
CA GLN A 98 -17.06 -4.26 9.57
C GLN A 98 -17.99 -4.14 8.37
N ILE A 99 -17.46 -3.66 7.23
CA ILE A 99 -18.24 -3.46 6.01
C ILE A 99 -18.48 -4.80 5.30
N ALA A 100 -17.71 -5.84 5.64
CA ALA A 100 -17.96 -7.21 5.21
C ALA A 100 -17.38 -8.19 6.23
N ALA A 101 -17.96 -9.39 6.33
CA ALA A 101 -17.49 -10.51 7.16
C ALA A 101 -16.11 -11.05 6.73
N GLU A 102 -15.49 -10.46 5.72
CA GLU A 102 -14.16 -10.77 5.26
C GLU A 102 -13.18 -9.81 5.95
N SER A 103 -12.42 -10.38 6.82
CA SER A 103 -11.41 -9.88 7.76
C SER A 103 -10.27 -9.02 7.20
N SER A 104 -10.49 -8.26 6.18
CA SER A 104 -9.61 -7.17 5.76
C SER A 104 -9.85 -5.99 6.68
N LEU A 105 -9.28 -6.05 7.86
CA LEU A 105 -9.24 -4.94 8.80
C LEU A 105 -8.54 -3.76 8.13
N LEU A 106 -9.33 -2.74 7.78
CA LEU A 106 -8.85 -1.41 7.45
C LEU A 106 -8.27 -0.79 8.74
N ILE A 107 -7.05 -1.14 9.09
CA ILE A 107 -6.37 -0.58 10.26
C ILE A 107 -5.68 0.69 9.78
N MET A 108 -6.28 1.83 10.07
CA MET A 108 -5.70 3.15 9.94
C MET A 108 -4.81 3.40 11.16
N ASP A 109 -3.61 3.95 10.95
CA ASP A 109 -2.67 4.12 12.06
C ASP A 109 -3.08 5.23 13.01
N ILE A 110 -3.27 6.44 12.50
CA ILE A 110 -3.72 7.60 13.29
C ILE A 110 -4.77 8.36 12.50
N VAL A 111 -5.95 8.54 13.09
CA VAL A 111 -7.02 9.37 12.51
C VAL A 111 -7.31 10.53 13.45
N VAL A 112 -7.21 11.75 12.94
CA VAL A 112 -7.43 12.98 13.71
C VAL A 112 -8.45 13.88 13.03
N GLN A 113 -9.18 14.64 13.85
CA GLN A 113 -10.00 15.75 13.40
C GLN A 113 -9.33 17.06 13.78
N PHE A 114 -9.24 17.98 12.82
CA PHE A 114 -8.75 19.34 13.05
C PHE A 114 -9.84 20.28 13.57
N GLU A 115 -9.41 21.45 14.06
CA GLU A 115 -10.34 22.48 14.56
C GLU A 115 -11.30 23.00 13.47
N ASP A 116 -10.91 22.99 12.20
CA ASP A 116 -11.76 23.35 11.07
C ASP A 116 -12.79 22.26 10.71
N GLY A 117 -12.78 21.14 11.41
CA GLY A 117 -13.68 20.00 11.20
C GLY A 117 -13.18 18.98 10.15
N SER A 118 -12.13 19.29 9.40
CA SER A 118 -11.52 18.33 8.46
C SER A 118 -10.87 17.15 9.20
N ILE A 119 -10.67 16.06 8.48
CA ILE A 119 -10.12 14.82 9.04
C ILE A 119 -8.83 14.48 8.30
N ALA A 120 -7.80 14.04 9.03
CA ALA A 120 -6.63 13.41 8.44
C ALA A 120 -6.47 11.98 8.93
N ASN A 121 -6.17 11.08 7.99
CA ASN A 121 -5.65 9.74 8.26
C ASN A 121 -4.17 9.72 7.90
N VAL A 122 -3.34 9.27 8.84
CA VAL A 122 -1.91 9.02 8.61
C VAL A 122 -1.68 7.53 8.72
N GLU A 123 -1.15 6.94 7.67
CA GLU A 123 -0.88 5.51 7.57
C GLU A 123 0.59 5.28 7.21
N VAL A 124 1.25 4.35 7.91
CA VAL A 124 2.61 3.88 7.59
C VAL A 124 2.51 2.52 6.89
N GLN A 125 2.98 2.46 5.65
CA GLN A 125 3.02 1.22 4.87
C GLN A 125 4.47 0.73 4.71
N LYS A 126 4.80 -0.40 5.33
CA LYS A 126 6.15 -0.98 5.30
C LYS A 126 6.45 -1.74 4.02
N ILE A 127 5.45 -2.36 3.46
CA ILE A 127 5.53 -3.17 2.24
C ILE A 127 4.65 -2.51 1.20
N GLY A 128 5.16 -2.34 -0.02
CA GLY A 128 4.37 -1.82 -1.13
C GLY A 128 3.20 -2.75 -1.44
N TYR A 129 1.98 -2.35 -1.06
CA TYR A 129 0.77 -3.06 -1.46
C TYR A 129 0.50 -2.88 -2.94
N LEU A 130 -0.10 -3.92 -3.57
CA LEU A 130 -0.38 -3.95 -4.99
C LEU A 130 -1.35 -2.85 -5.47
N PHE A 131 -2.22 -2.35 -4.61
CA PHE A 131 -3.25 -1.37 -4.99
C PHE A 131 -3.33 -0.19 -4.00
N PRO A 132 -2.27 0.62 -3.85
CA PRO A 132 -2.27 1.69 -2.85
C PRO A 132 -3.35 2.75 -3.11
N GLY A 133 -3.63 3.08 -4.37
CA GLY A 133 -4.64 4.05 -4.75
C GLY A 133 -6.06 3.61 -4.38
N GLN A 134 -6.44 2.39 -4.75
CA GLN A 134 -7.77 1.83 -4.46
C GLN A 134 -7.99 1.68 -2.95
N ARG A 135 -6.97 1.20 -2.24
CA ARG A 135 -7.00 1.04 -0.79
C ARG A 135 -7.18 2.38 -0.09
N SER A 136 -6.39 3.39 -0.46
CA SER A 136 -6.49 4.74 0.09
C SER A 136 -7.84 5.39 -0.22
N ALA A 137 -8.40 5.15 -1.40
CA ALA A 137 -9.74 5.61 -1.77
C ALA A 137 -10.83 4.99 -0.88
N CYS A 138 -10.73 3.69 -0.56
CA CYS A 138 -11.66 3.03 0.37
C CYS A 138 -11.57 3.63 1.78
N TYR A 139 -10.37 3.86 2.30
CA TYR A 139 -10.18 4.50 3.63
C TYR A 139 -10.74 5.91 3.67
N SER A 140 -10.42 6.72 2.67
CA SER A 140 -10.94 8.07 2.54
C SER A 140 -12.47 8.11 2.47
N SER A 141 -13.07 7.18 1.73
CA SER A 141 -14.53 7.06 1.59
C SER A 141 -15.21 6.67 2.90
N ASP A 142 -14.63 5.73 3.66
CA ASP A 142 -15.14 5.35 4.98
C ASP A 142 -15.10 6.54 5.96
N LEU A 143 -13.99 7.28 5.99
CA LEU A 143 -13.87 8.48 6.82
C LEU A 143 -14.87 9.56 6.43
N LEU A 144 -15.10 9.77 5.14
CA LEU A 144 -16.06 10.73 4.64
C LEU A 144 -17.51 10.35 5.06
N LEU A 145 -17.86 9.08 4.94
CA LEU A 145 -19.17 8.57 5.37
C LEU A 145 -19.35 8.63 6.89
N ARG A 146 -18.33 8.37 7.67
CA ARG A 146 -18.36 8.53 9.13
C ARG A 146 -18.53 10.01 9.51
N GLN A 147 -17.80 10.91 8.85
CA GLN A 147 -17.98 12.35 9.06
C GLN A 147 -19.41 12.77 8.75
N TYR A 148 -19.95 12.34 7.60
CA TYR A 148 -21.34 12.61 7.21
C TYR A 148 -22.33 12.15 8.29
N LYS A 149 -22.23 10.90 8.76
CA LYS A 149 -23.12 10.36 9.80
C LYS A 149 -23.04 11.17 11.09
N ARG A 150 -21.83 11.50 11.53
CA ARG A 150 -21.58 12.26 12.75
C ARG A 150 -22.15 13.68 12.66
N VAL A 151 -21.78 14.43 11.61
CA VAL A 151 -22.23 15.84 11.45
C VAL A 151 -23.74 15.91 11.29
N ARG A 152 -24.34 14.95 10.59
CA ARG A 152 -25.79 14.86 10.46
C ARG A 152 -26.48 14.56 11.78
N ALA A 153 -25.92 13.69 12.62
CA ALA A 153 -26.45 13.39 13.94
C ALA A 153 -26.34 14.60 14.88
N GLU A 154 -25.23 15.32 14.85
CA GLU A 154 -24.97 16.51 15.69
C GLU A 154 -25.85 17.69 15.32
N LEU A 155 -26.10 17.94 14.04
CA LEU A 155 -26.82 19.13 13.56
C LEU A 155 -28.32 18.88 13.31
N GLY A 156 -28.77 17.64 13.19
CA GLY A 156 -30.16 17.31 12.96
C GLY A 156 -30.77 18.06 11.76
N GLN A 157 -31.79 18.88 12.00
CA GLN A 157 -32.45 19.70 10.98
C GLN A 157 -31.56 20.82 10.42
N GLY A 158 -30.51 21.22 11.13
CA GLY A 158 -29.52 22.21 10.69
C GLY A 158 -28.44 21.65 9.76
N PHE A 159 -28.51 20.37 9.42
CA PHE A 159 -27.54 19.74 8.54
C PHE A 159 -27.64 20.27 7.10
N THR A 160 -26.48 20.57 6.52
CA THR A 160 -26.31 20.78 5.08
C THR A 160 -25.00 20.11 4.64
N TYR A 161 -24.90 19.67 3.38
CA TYR A 161 -23.68 19.07 2.83
C TYR A 161 -22.47 20.01 2.88
N ARG A 162 -22.67 21.32 2.95
CA ARG A 162 -21.60 22.33 3.12
C ARG A 162 -20.87 22.23 4.48
N LYS A 163 -21.46 21.51 5.43
CA LYS A 163 -20.86 21.27 6.76
C LYS A 163 -19.90 20.08 6.79
N ILE A 164 -19.86 19.29 5.71
CA ILE A 164 -18.89 18.23 5.55
C ILE A 164 -17.56 18.87 5.11
N GLN A 165 -16.50 18.52 5.79
CA GLN A 165 -15.15 19.08 5.57
C GLN A 165 -14.25 18.06 4.86
N LYS A 166 -13.09 18.49 4.41
CA LYS A 166 -12.11 17.66 3.69
C LYS A 166 -11.63 16.46 4.52
N VAL A 167 -11.33 15.40 3.81
CA VAL A 167 -10.64 14.21 4.29
C VAL A 167 -9.29 14.13 3.60
N TYR A 168 -8.22 14.19 4.38
CA TYR A 168 -6.85 14.04 3.93
C TYR A 168 -6.38 12.62 4.23
N THR A 169 -5.94 11.91 3.22
CA THR A 169 -5.33 10.58 3.38
C THR A 169 -3.84 10.68 3.08
N ILE A 170 -3.03 10.51 4.12
CA ILE A 170 -1.58 10.64 4.07
C ILE A 170 -0.98 9.25 4.28
N VAL A 171 -0.19 8.79 3.31
CA VAL A 171 0.44 7.47 3.35
C VAL A 171 1.95 7.63 3.26
N LEU A 172 2.65 7.11 4.26
CA LEU A 172 4.10 7.05 4.33
C LEU A 172 4.55 5.67 3.89
N PHE A 173 5.17 5.55 2.72
CA PHE A 173 5.73 4.29 2.24
C PHE A 173 7.16 4.12 2.76
N GLU A 174 7.42 3.12 3.60
CA GLU A 174 8.80 2.70 3.92
C GLU A 174 9.47 2.13 2.66
N LYS A 175 8.70 1.40 1.84
CA LYS A 175 9.10 0.91 0.52
C LYS A 175 7.98 1.18 -0.48
N SER A 176 8.31 1.96 -1.50
CA SER A 176 7.39 2.35 -2.58
C SER A 176 7.04 1.17 -3.48
N ASN A 177 5.83 1.19 -4.05
CA ASN A 177 5.48 0.26 -5.12
C ASN A 177 6.08 0.71 -6.47
N SER A 178 5.88 -0.12 -7.51
CA SER A 178 6.40 0.13 -8.84
C SER A 178 5.86 1.40 -9.51
N ASP A 179 4.65 1.84 -9.15
CA ASP A 179 4.04 3.04 -9.75
C ASP A 179 4.86 4.29 -9.43
N PHE A 180 5.34 4.40 -8.18
CA PHE A 180 6.16 5.52 -7.75
C PHE A 180 7.63 5.35 -8.12
N SER A 181 8.23 4.17 -7.88
CA SER A 181 9.65 3.92 -8.12
C SER A 181 10.04 3.97 -9.59
N ASN A 182 9.10 3.64 -10.52
CA ASN A 182 9.30 3.74 -11.96
C ASN A 182 9.02 5.15 -12.51
N PHE A 183 8.26 5.97 -11.79
CA PHE A 183 7.90 7.33 -12.24
C PHE A 183 9.08 8.29 -12.14
N SER A 184 9.71 8.40 -10.96
CA SER A 184 10.87 9.25 -10.72
C SER A 184 11.65 8.79 -9.49
N LYS A 185 12.98 8.94 -9.55
CA LYS A 185 13.87 8.75 -8.39
C LYS A 185 14.19 10.06 -7.64
N GLU A 186 13.61 11.16 -8.06
CA GLU A 186 13.84 12.49 -7.49
C GLU A 186 12.58 13.06 -6.82
N ILE A 187 11.40 12.47 -7.09
CA ILE A 187 10.13 12.93 -6.56
C ILE A 187 9.64 11.91 -5.53
N TYR A 188 9.60 12.33 -4.28
CA TYR A 188 9.22 11.49 -3.15
C TYR A 188 7.87 11.88 -2.51
N ILE A 189 7.23 12.98 -2.97
CA ILE A 189 5.91 13.41 -2.51
C ILE A 189 4.98 13.55 -3.71
N HIS A 190 3.84 12.90 -3.62
CA HIS A 190 2.82 12.90 -4.67
C HIS A 190 1.47 13.31 -4.07
N HIS A 191 0.91 14.39 -4.59
CA HIS A 191 -0.41 14.89 -4.21
C HIS A 191 -1.44 14.53 -5.27
N PHE A 192 -2.58 14.00 -4.83
CA PHE A 192 -3.70 13.66 -5.69
C PHE A 192 -4.97 14.37 -5.23
N GLU A 193 -5.63 15.00 -6.18
CA GLU A 193 -6.94 15.64 -6.03
C GLU A 193 -7.80 15.36 -7.26
N GLN A 194 -9.12 15.40 -7.10
CA GLN A 194 -10.01 15.22 -8.25
C GLN A 194 -10.09 16.54 -9.04
N LYS A 195 -9.88 16.45 -10.37
CA LYS A 195 -9.98 17.55 -11.31
C LYS A 195 -10.96 17.23 -12.42
N SER A 196 -11.71 18.24 -12.89
CA SER A 196 -12.56 18.14 -14.06
C SER A 196 -11.71 18.26 -15.33
N ASP A 197 -12.07 17.52 -16.36
CA ASP A 197 -11.53 17.63 -17.73
C ASP A 197 -11.93 18.95 -18.41
N THR A 198 -13.03 19.57 -17.97
CA THR A 198 -13.55 20.83 -18.49
C THR A 198 -13.08 22.07 -17.76
N GLY A 199 -12.29 21.93 -16.68
CA GLY A 199 -11.82 23.02 -15.85
C GLY A 199 -12.86 23.55 -14.84
N VAL A 200 -14.00 22.89 -14.67
CA VAL A 200 -14.96 23.22 -13.60
C VAL A 200 -14.34 22.82 -12.26
N GLU A 201 -14.21 23.79 -11.36
CA GLU A 201 -13.73 23.55 -10.00
C GLU A 201 -14.87 23.10 -9.10
N MET A 202 -14.68 21.96 -8.44
CA MET A 202 -15.62 21.38 -7.49
C MET A 202 -14.86 20.76 -6.33
N ASN A 203 -15.26 21.11 -5.10
CA ASN A 203 -14.66 20.52 -3.90
C ASN A 203 -15.28 19.14 -3.65
N LEU A 204 -14.58 18.07 -4.05
CA LEU A 204 -14.98 16.68 -3.84
C LEU A 204 -14.50 16.11 -2.50
N LEU A 205 -13.93 16.94 -1.63
CA LEU A 205 -13.60 16.69 -0.21
C LEU A 205 -12.50 15.68 0.06
N GLN A 206 -11.95 15.00 -0.91
CA GLN A 206 -10.94 13.96 -0.71
C GLN A 206 -9.61 14.37 -1.36
N GLU A 207 -8.54 14.37 -0.56
CA GLU A 207 -7.19 14.65 -1.00
C GLU A 207 -6.25 13.57 -0.48
N TYR A 208 -5.26 13.20 -1.29
CA TYR A 208 -4.32 12.14 -0.96
C TYR A 208 -2.88 12.66 -1.08
N THR A 209 -2.05 12.30 -0.12
CA THR A 209 -0.61 12.57 -0.17
C THR A 209 0.14 11.28 0.07
N PHE A 210 0.92 10.86 -0.91
CA PHE A 210 1.80 9.71 -0.83
C PHE A 210 3.24 10.18 -0.68
N ILE A 211 3.93 9.70 0.34
CA ILE A 211 5.34 10.06 0.64
C ILE A 211 6.18 8.79 0.57
N CYS A 212 7.10 8.76 -0.39
CA CYS A 212 7.98 7.63 -0.69
C CYS A 212 9.30 7.78 0.09
N LEU A 213 9.38 7.19 1.29
CA LEU A 213 10.51 7.37 2.19
C LEU A 213 11.79 6.64 1.73
N ASP A 214 11.66 5.58 0.94
CA ASP A 214 12.81 4.93 0.29
C ASP A 214 13.45 5.86 -0.75
N ILE A 215 12.63 6.47 -1.62
CA ILE A 215 13.11 7.46 -2.60
C ILE A 215 13.73 8.67 -1.90
N PHE A 216 13.07 9.19 -0.85
CA PHE A 216 13.62 10.27 -0.03
C PHE A 216 14.96 9.88 0.61
N GLY A 217 15.06 8.66 1.17
CA GLY A 217 16.29 8.14 1.78
C GLY A 217 17.45 8.08 0.78
N ASP A 218 17.21 7.59 -0.43
CA ASP A 218 18.21 7.56 -1.50
C ASP A 218 18.69 8.98 -1.89
N ILE A 219 17.79 9.95 -1.87
CA ILE A 219 18.10 11.35 -2.16
C ILE A 219 18.94 11.97 -1.04
N ILE A 220 18.57 11.80 0.23
CA ILE A 220 19.23 12.44 1.36
C ILE A 220 20.57 11.81 1.71
N GLN A 221 20.81 10.56 1.33
CA GLN A 221 22.10 9.87 1.50
C GLN A 221 23.17 10.33 0.52
N ASN A 222 22.84 11.08 -0.54
CA ASN A 222 23.84 11.74 -1.37
C ASN A 222 24.62 12.74 -0.52
N GLU A 223 25.95 12.55 -0.45
CA GLU A 223 26.86 13.15 0.54
C GLU A 223 26.79 14.69 0.64
N ASP A 224 26.42 15.37 -0.44
CA ASP A 224 26.38 16.83 -0.51
C ASP A 224 25.01 17.45 -0.18
N ARG A 225 23.97 16.63 0.03
CA ARG A 225 22.64 17.16 0.29
C ARG A 225 22.44 17.50 1.77
N LYS A 226 21.93 18.72 1.99
CA LYS A 226 21.48 19.18 3.31
C LYS A 226 19.98 18.91 3.44
N ILE A 227 19.53 18.76 4.69
CA ILE A 227 18.11 18.81 5.02
C ILE A 227 17.63 20.25 4.77
N GLU A 228 16.69 20.48 3.85
CA GLU A 228 16.40 21.81 3.32
C GLU A 228 15.27 22.53 4.07
N ASN A 229 14.32 21.78 4.62
CA ASN A 229 13.11 22.33 5.21
C ASN A 229 12.58 21.48 6.37
N ARG A 230 11.58 22.00 7.09
CA ARG A 230 10.98 21.34 8.26
C ARG A 230 10.34 19.99 7.94
N LEU A 231 9.72 19.83 6.77
CA LEU A 231 9.17 18.55 6.35
C LEU A 231 10.28 17.50 6.20
N GLU A 232 11.39 17.84 5.55
CA GLU A 232 12.53 16.93 5.43
C GLU A 232 13.14 16.56 6.79
N GLU A 233 13.18 17.48 7.75
CA GLU A 233 13.60 17.16 9.12
C GLU A 233 12.72 16.06 9.73
N TRP A 234 11.38 16.16 9.58
CA TRP A 234 10.45 15.13 10.00
C TRP A 234 10.63 13.81 9.24
N LEU A 235 10.87 13.87 7.92
CA LEU A 235 11.08 12.66 7.13
C LEU A 235 12.38 11.95 7.51
N VAL A 236 13.47 12.70 7.75
CA VAL A 236 14.73 12.14 8.29
C VAL A 236 14.49 11.52 9.66
N PHE A 237 13.79 12.23 10.56
CA PHE A 237 13.46 11.73 11.88
C PHE A 237 12.69 10.40 11.84
N LEU A 238 11.72 10.27 10.92
CA LEU A 238 10.89 9.06 10.81
C LEU A 238 11.62 7.90 10.11
N LYS A 239 12.43 8.21 9.10
CA LYS A 239 13.03 7.23 8.19
C LYS A 239 14.36 6.67 8.70
N GLU A 240 15.24 7.54 9.26
CA GLU A 240 16.63 7.22 9.46
C GLU A 240 16.90 6.55 10.83
N ASP A 241 17.55 5.40 10.79
CA ASP A 241 18.09 4.71 11.97
C ASP A 241 19.64 4.77 12.04
N ASP A 242 20.27 5.44 11.05
CA ASP A 242 21.71 5.66 11.03
C ASP A 242 22.12 6.73 12.06
N PRO A 243 23.09 6.43 12.97
CA PRO A 243 23.53 7.38 13.98
C PRO A 243 24.08 8.70 13.44
N ASP A 244 24.73 8.70 12.26
CA ASP A 244 25.34 9.90 11.68
C ASP A 244 24.24 10.84 11.16
N MET A 245 23.19 10.29 10.53
CA MET A 245 22.05 11.06 10.08
C MET A 245 21.23 11.63 11.25
N ILE A 246 21.07 10.85 12.33
CA ILE A 246 20.43 11.31 13.57
C ILE A 246 21.20 12.50 14.16
N ILE A 247 22.52 12.39 14.26
CA ILE A 247 23.39 13.47 14.78
C ILE A 247 23.29 14.71 13.88
N LYS A 248 23.35 14.53 12.55
CA LYS A 248 23.20 15.63 11.59
C LYS A 248 21.87 16.38 11.77
N LEU A 249 20.77 15.65 11.98
CA LEU A 249 19.45 16.23 12.28
C LEU A 249 19.49 17.03 13.60
N LEU A 250 20.08 16.47 14.66
CA LEU A 250 20.18 17.14 15.98
C LEU A 250 21.05 18.38 15.95
N GLU A 251 22.10 18.40 15.14
CA GLU A 251 22.99 19.57 14.94
C GLU A 251 22.27 20.67 14.17
N GLN A 252 21.43 20.30 13.21
CA GLN A 252 20.63 21.24 12.42
C GLN A 252 19.44 21.79 13.22
N ASN A 253 18.73 20.92 13.96
CA ASN A 253 17.55 21.29 14.72
C ASN A 253 17.53 20.61 16.10
N SER A 254 17.84 21.37 17.12
CA SER A 254 17.90 20.87 18.50
C SER A 254 16.54 20.49 19.11
N GLU A 255 15.42 20.88 18.48
CA GLU A 255 14.07 20.51 18.98
C GLU A 255 13.85 19.00 18.94
N PHE A 256 14.49 18.29 17.98
CA PHE A 256 14.41 16.82 17.95
C PHE A 256 15.12 16.15 19.11
N ARG A 257 15.99 16.85 19.84
CA ARG A 257 16.71 16.27 20.98
C ARG A 257 15.78 15.74 22.06
N ASP A 258 14.78 16.51 22.43
CA ASP A 258 13.82 16.11 23.46
C ASP A 258 13.03 14.88 23.04
N ILE A 259 12.75 14.76 21.74
CA ILE A 259 12.05 13.59 21.17
C ILE A 259 12.93 12.35 21.25
N TYR A 260 14.21 12.45 20.87
CA TYR A 260 15.16 11.34 20.98
C TYR A 260 15.45 10.97 22.43
N GLU A 261 15.49 11.93 23.37
CA GLU A 261 15.61 11.64 24.80
C GLU A 261 14.40 10.82 25.31
N GLU A 262 13.19 11.18 24.88
CA GLU A 262 11.98 10.38 25.20
C GLU A 262 12.07 8.96 24.62
N ILE A 263 12.51 8.82 23.37
CA ILE A 263 12.71 7.51 22.71
C ILE A 263 13.70 6.65 23.50
N TYR A 264 14.87 7.18 23.86
CA TYR A 264 15.86 6.42 24.61
C TYR A 264 15.47 6.14 26.06
N ASN A 265 14.62 6.98 26.66
CA ASN A 265 13.99 6.66 27.95
C ASN A 265 12.98 5.50 27.83
N ILE A 266 12.26 5.38 26.72
CA ILE A 266 11.44 4.19 26.43
C ILE A 266 12.35 2.97 26.28
N CYS A 267 13.42 3.05 25.50
CA CYS A 267 14.38 1.97 25.31
C CYS A 267 15.06 1.52 26.60
N ARG A 268 15.16 2.41 27.59
CA ARG A 268 15.74 2.09 28.91
C ARG A 268 14.84 1.17 29.73
N ASN A 269 13.53 1.17 29.51
CA ASN A 269 12.62 0.25 30.15
C ASN A 269 12.52 -1.04 29.34
N SER A 270 13.27 -2.08 29.75
CA SER A 270 13.36 -3.34 29.02
C SER A 270 12.02 -4.05 28.83
N GLU A 271 11.12 -3.99 29.82
CA GLU A 271 9.79 -4.62 29.73
C GLU A 271 8.92 -3.91 28.67
N ARG A 272 8.88 -2.59 28.72
CA ARG A 272 8.12 -1.77 27.75
C ARG A 272 8.69 -1.93 26.33
N MET A 273 10.01 -1.81 26.21
CA MET A 273 10.72 -1.91 24.93
C MET A 273 10.52 -3.29 24.30
N MET A 274 10.67 -4.37 25.06
CA MET A 274 10.46 -5.73 24.60
C MET A 274 9.00 -5.99 24.21
N GLY A 275 8.04 -5.46 24.98
CA GLY A 275 6.63 -5.57 24.64
C GLY A 275 6.29 -4.87 23.32
N MET A 276 6.85 -3.69 23.07
CA MET A 276 6.67 -2.97 21.81
C MET A 276 7.32 -3.71 20.65
N PHE A 277 8.54 -4.20 20.82
CA PHE A 277 9.28 -4.91 19.77
C PHE A 277 8.65 -6.27 19.44
N SER A 278 8.22 -7.06 20.43
CA SER A 278 7.50 -8.32 20.20
C SER A 278 6.21 -8.10 19.41
N LYS A 279 5.44 -7.07 19.78
CA LYS A 279 4.21 -6.73 19.06
C LYS A 279 4.49 -6.31 17.62
N GLU A 280 5.59 -5.62 17.40
CA GLU A 280 6.02 -5.25 16.05
C GLU A 280 6.37 -6.47 15.18
N LEU A 281 7.07 -7.46 15.74
CA LEU A 281 7.37 -8.71 15.04
C LEU A 281 6.08 -9.45 14.64
N GLU A 282 5.08 -9.50 15.53
CA GLU A 282 3.76 -10.08 15.21
C GLU A 282 3.05 -9.34 14.06
N ILE A 283 3.17 -8.00 14.02
CA ILE A 283 2.61 -7.17 12.95
C ILE A 283 3.32 -7.46 11.62
N LEU A 284 4.65 -7.55 11.64
CA LEU A 284 5.45 -7.85 10.45
C LEU A 284 5.11 -9.22 9.86
N ASP A 285 5.02 -10.25 10.70
CA ASP A 285 4.65 -11.60 10.27
C ASP A 285 3.25 -11.61 9.63
N ARG A 286 2.28 -11.00 10.30
CA ARG A 286 0.90 -10.91 9.79
C ARG A 286 0.82 -10.14 8.47
N ASN A 287 1.55 -9.03 8.35
CA ASN A 287 1.54 -8.22 7.13
C ASN A 287 2.19 -8.97 5.97
N THR A 288 3.26 -9.71 6.24
CA THR A 288 3.93 -10.56 5.23
C THR A 288 3.00 -11.65 4.71
N VAL A 289 2.30 -12.35 5.61
CA VAL A 289 1.31 -13.39 5.22
C VAL A 289 0.19 -12.78 4.41
N LYS A 290 -0.32 -11.60 4.81
CA LYS A 290 -1.40 -10.92 4.09
C LYS A 290 -0.96 -10.50 2.68
N LEU A 291 0.23 -9.94 2.53
CA LEU A 291 0.78 -9.60 1.21
C LEU A 291 0.85 -10.84 0.31
N MET A 292 1.36 -11.96 0.83
CA MET A 292 1.44 -13.21 0.06
C MET A 292 0.07 -13.73 -0.37
N ILE A 293 -0.97 -13.56 0.48
CA ILE A 293 -2.34 -13.92 0.13
C ILE A 293 -2.86 -13.01 -0.99
N ASP A 294 -2.69 -11.69 -0.86
CA ASP A 294 -3.14 -10.71 -1.85
C ASP A 294 -2.47 -10.97 -3.22
N GLU A 295 -1.16 -11.28 -3.24
CA GLU A 295 -0.41 -11.63 -4.45
C GLU A 295 -0.92 -12.95 -5.10
N LEU A 296 -1.24 -13.95 -4.29
CA LEU A 296 -1.79 -15.22 -4.77
C LEU A 296 -3.20 -15.06 -5.34
N ASP A 297 -4.04 -14.27 -4.68
CA ASP A 297 -5.40 -14.01 -5.15
C ASP A 297 -5.40 -13.24 -6.47
N GLU A 298 -4.48 -12.29 -6.67
CA GLU A 298 -4.32 -11.59 -7.93
C GLU A 298 -3.85 -12.53 -9.04
N ALA A 299 -2.80 -13.31 -8.80
CA ALA A 299 -2.29 -14.29 -9.77
C ALA A 299 -3.38 -15.32 -10.15
N LEU A 300 -4.18 -15.75 -9.18
CA LEU A 300 -5.31 -16.64 -9.42
C LEU A 300 -6.41 -15.96 -10.24
N GLY A 301 -6.65 -14.68 -10.01
CA GLY A 301 -7.58 -13.86 -10.79
C GLY A 301 -7.16 -13.77 -12.26
N GLU A 302 -5.89 -13.44 -12.52
CA GLU A 302 -5.33 -13.39 -13.87
C GLU A 302 -5.43 -14.75 -14.60
N GLU A 303 -5.11 -15.85 -13.92
CA GLU A 303 -5.21 -17.18 -14.50
C GLU A 303 -6.67 -17.56 -14.82
N ARG A 304 -7.63 -17.18 -13.97
CA ARG A 304 -9.06 -17.38 -14.23
C ARG A 304 -9.52 -16.63 -15.48
N GLU A 305 -9.08 -15.39 -15.70
CA GLU A 305 -9.43 -14.61 -16.89
C GLU A 305 -8.78 -15.22 -18.15
N LYS A 306 -7.53 -15.68 -18.07
CA LYS A 306 -6.88 -16.43 -19.18
C LYS A 306 -7.65 -17.69 -19.54
N VAL A 307 -8.04 -18.49 -18.55
CA VAL A 307 -8.85 -19.70 -18.75
C VAL A 307 -10.20 -19.38 -19.38
N LYS A 308 -10.83 -18.28 -18.99
CA LYS A 308 -12.11 -17.83 -19.56
C LYS A 308 -11.95 -17.39 -21.02
N ALA A 309 -10.89 -16.64 -21.34
CA ALA A 309 -10.57 -16.25 -22.70
C ALA A 309 -10.32 -17.48 -23.62
N ILE A 310 -9.51 -18.45 -23.15
CA ILE A 310 -9.24 -19.70 -23.87
C ILE A 310 -10.53 -20.52 -24.09
N LYS A 311 -11.43 -20.56 -23.09
CA LYS A 311 -12.73 -21.24 -23.27
C LYS A 311 -13.59 -20.58 -24.34
N GLN A 312 -13.64 -19.25 -24.35
CA GLN A 312 -14.38 -18.50 -25.39
C GLN A 312 -13.80 -18.75 -26.80
N GLU A 313 -12.48 -18.66 -26.93
CA GLU A 313 -11.80 -18.95 -28.19
C GLU A 313 -12.06 -20.38 -28.68
N ARG A 314 -12.03 -21.37 -27.77
CA ARG A 314 -12.37 -22.75 -28.05
C ARG A 314 -13.80 -22.94 -28.56
N GLU A 315 -14.77 -22.23 -27.96
CA GLU A 315 -16.17 -22.27 -28.40
C GLU A 315 -16.33 -21.64 -29.79
N THR A 316 -15.63 -20.54 -30.10
CA THR A 316 -15.62 -19.90 -31.40
C THR A 316 -15.04 -20.84 -32.46
N LEU A 317 -13.87 -21.44 -32.19
CA LEU A 317 -13.23 -22.41 -33.09
C LEU A 317 -14.09 -23.63 -33.33
N LYS A 318 -14.84 -24.12 -32.36
CA LYS A 318 -15.78 -25.23 -32.55
C LYS A 318 -16.94 -24.84 -33.46
N ALA A 319 -17.47 -23.65 -33.36
CA ALA A 319 -18.52 -23.13 -34.22
C ALA A 319 -18.02 -23.03 -35.69
N GLU A 320 -16.86 -22.43 -35.88
CA GLU A 320 -16.21 -22.32 -37.19
C GLU A 320 -15.92 -23.71 -37.82
N MET A 321 -15.47 -24.66 -37.00
CA MET A 321 -15.23 -26.02 -37.45
C MET A 321 -16.51 -26.77 -37.85
N GLN A 322 -17.65 -26.49 -37.17
CA GLN A 322 -18.95 -27.03 -37.55
C GLN A 322 -19.47 -26.42 -38.83
N GLU A 323 -19.31 -25.08 -39.02
CA GLU A 323 -19.65 -24.43 -40.30
C GLU A 323 -18.83 -24.95 -41.47
N ALA A 324 -17.52 -25.02 -41.30
CA ALA A 324 -16.63 -25.58 -42.34
C ALA A 324 -16.96 -27.03 -42.70
N LYS A 325 -17.39 -27.83 -41.71
CA LYS A 325 -17.81 -29.22 -41.97
C LYS A 325 -19.14 -29.27 -42.72
N ALA A 326 -20.09 -28.44 -42.41
CA ALA A 326 -21.37 -28.34 -43.09
C ALA A 326 -21.18 -27.85 -44.56
N GLU A 327 -20.30 -26.87 -44.76
CA GLU A 327 -19.94 -26.36 -46.09
C GLU A 327 -19.27 -27.47 -46.93
N LYS A 328 -18.35 -28.22 -46.35
CA LYS A 328 -17.72 -29.37 -47.01
C LYS A 328 -18.72 -30.44 -47.42
N GLU A 329 -19.64 -30.81 -46.52
CA GLU A 329 -20.69 -31.80 -46.82
C GLU A 329 -21.64 -31.31 -47.93
N SER A 330 -21.94 -30.00 -47.99
CA SER A 330 -22.74 -29.38 -49.07
C SER A 330 -21.99 -29.45 -50.43
N LEU A 331 -20.70 -29.13 -50.43
CA LEU A 331 -19.86 -29.15 -51.61
C LEU A 331 -19.71 -30.60 -52.16
N GLU A 332 -19.53 -31.58 -51.28
CA GLU A 332 -19.45 -33.00 -51.67
C GLU A 332 -20.76 -33.46 -52.26
N ALA A 333 -21.92 -33.03 -51.74
CA ALA A 333 -23.25 -33.35 -52.32
C ALA A 333 -23.45 -32.70 -53.69
N GLU A 334 -23.00 -31.47 -53.90
CA GLU A 334 -23.04 -30.77 -55.18
C GLU A 334 -22.16 -31.47 -56.23
N MET A 335 -20.94 -31.82 -55.86
CA MET A 335 -20.04 -32.58 -56.74
C MET A 335 -20.59 -33.95 -57.20
N GLU A 336 -21.23 -34.66 -56.22
CA GLU A 336 -21.86 -35.94 -56.58
C GLU A 336 -23.09 -35.77 -57.45
N ALA A 337 -23.88 -34.72 -57.28
CA ALA A 337 -24.99 -34.37 -58.20
C ALA A 337 -24.52 -33.98 -59.54
N GLU A 338 -23.43 -33.23 -59.67
CA GLU A 338 -22.82 -32.83 -60.92
C GLU A 338 -22.21 -34.02 -61.67
N ARG A 339 -21.56 -34.94 -60.96
CA ARG A 339 -21.06 -36.22 -61.53
C ARG A 339 -22.18 -37.06 -62.05
N LYS A 340 -23.30 -37.23 -61.35
CA LYS A 340 -24.49 -37.97 -61.85
C LYS A 340 -25.05 -37.34 -63.11
N ARG A 341 -25.15 -35.99 -63.19
CA ARG A 341 -25.58 -35.27 -64.40
C ARG A 341 -24.63 -35.50 -65.58
N ALA A 342 -23.31 -35.47 -65.32
CA ALA A 342 -22.31 -35.75 -66.33
C ALA A 342 -22.41 -37.22 -66.89
N GLU A 343 -22.60 -38.19 -65.97
CA GLU A 343 -22.79 -39.60 -66.36
C GLU A 343 -24.09 -39.82 -67.15
N GLU A 344 -25.18 -39.13 -66.87
CA GLU A 344 -26.44 -39.15 -67.60
C GLU A 344 -26.29 -38.50 -68.99
N ALA A 345 -25.62 -37.34 -69.06
CA ALA A 345 -25.33 -36.67 -70.32
C ALA A 345 -24.44 -37.53 -71.24
N GLU A 346 -23.45 -38.26 -70.70
CA GLU A 346 -22.59 -39.15 -71.40
C GLU A 346 -23.37 -40.36 -72.01
N LYS A 347 -24.27 -40.93 -71.19
CA LYS A 347 -25.17 -42.01 -71.66
C LYS A 347 -26.09 -41.52 -72.75
N GLU A 348 -26.61 -40.32 -72.69
CA GLU A 348 -27.46 -39.77 -73.75
C GLU A 348 -26.69 -39.46 -75.02
N LEU A 349 -25.45 -38.97 -74.89
CA LEU A 349 -24.55 -38.75 -76.04
C LEU A 349 -24.20 -40.05 -76.76
N ILE A 350 -23.96 -41.14 -76.02
CA ILE A 350 -23.75 -42.47 -76.55
C ILE A 350 -25.01 -42.95 -77.29
N ARG A 351 -26.20 -42.75 -76.74
CA ARG A 351 -27.49 -43.09 -77.34
C ARG A 351 -27.71 -42.33 -78.69
N LEU A 352 -27.52 -41.01 -78.67
CA LEU A 352 -27.66 -40.16 -79.84
C LEU A 352 -26.64 -40.50 -80.96
N ARG A 353 -25.40 -40.85 -80.55
CA ARG A 353 -24.41 -41.35 -81.53
C ARG A 353 -24.83 -42.67 -82.20
N ALA A 354 -25.40 -43.58 -81.41
CA ALA A 354 -25.90 -44.87 -81.95
C ALA A 354 -27.14 -44.69 -82.89
N GLU A 355 -28.00 -43.69 -82.57
CA GLU A 355 -29.13 -43.32 -83.45
C GLU A 355 -28.65 -42.65 -84.76
N LEU A 356 -27.65 -41.80 -84.73
CA LEU A 356 -27.02 -41.16 -85.87
C LEU A 356 -26.34 -42.17 -86.75
N GLU A 357 -25.70 -43.22 -86.19
CA GLU A 357 -25.14 -44.34 -87.04
C GLU A 357 -26.19 -45.15 -87.76
N LYS A 358 -27.38 -45.37 -87.12
CA LYS A 358 -28.53 -46.02 -87.72
C LYS A 358 -29.16 -45.24 -88.90
N LEU A 359 -29.13 -43.93 -88.82
CA LEU A 359 -29.66 -43.03 -89.85
C LEU A 359 -28.68 -42.80 -91.00
N ARG A 360 -27.40 -43.17 -90.85
CA ARG A 360 -26.36 -43.14 -91.92
C ARG A 360 -26.24 -44.40 -92.74
N LYS A 361 -26.93 -45.44 -92.39
CA LYS A 361 -27.07 -46.71 -93.17
C LYS A 361 -28.41 -46.69 -93.86
#